data_a5dfb49515d5af9e2b4e1d73dac654dd
#
_entry.id   a5dfb49515d5af9e2b4e1d73dac654dd
#
_cell.length_a   1.000
_cell.length_b   1.000
_cell.length_c   1.000
_cell.angle_alpha   90.00
_cell.angle_beta   90.00
_cell.angle_gamma   90.00
#
_symmetry.space_group_name_H-M   'P 1'
#
loop_
_entity.id
_entity.type
_entity.pdbx_description
1 polymer ?
#
loop_
_entity_poly.entity_id
_entity_poly.type
_entity_poly.pdbx_seq_one_letter_code
_entity_poly.pdbx_strand_id
1 'polypeptide(L)'
;MPKKKEEKSIEEALIEVGLRIAKRGEGALFVVGEAEYKPLVDQNVPPFRVIDNPKLLESLALMDGAVIINKEGVMTAYGVMIKSRRTFKNFGTRHSAAMSASLVKSNLVVIVSEEDKKIRIMKKGKMVMQIDALQKNVEDSVSAAADVLESVGAGTLGAIGTALLAPAVGLALLPGVVIFGSAYYLTKLLRRKK
;
A
#
# COMPACT_ATOMS: atom_id res chain seq x y z
N MET A 1 -2.34 -34.97 -2.45
CA MET A 1 -1.56 -33.95 -3.18
C MET A 1 -1.32 -32.78 -2.21
N PRO A 2 -0.09 -32.35 -1.97
CA PRO A 2 0.15 -31.19 -1.13
C PRO A 2 -0.43 -29.96 -1.84
N LYS A 3 -1.28 -29.19 -1.14
CA LYS A 3 -1.75 -27.88 -1.63
C LYS A 3 -0.51 -27.03 -1.90
N LYS A 4 -0.35 -26.59 -3.16
CA LYS A 4 0.66 -25.62 -3.56
C LYS A 4 0.46 -24.41 -2.65
N LYS A 5 1.42 -24.11 -1.79
CA LYS A 5 1.42 -22.95 -0.94
C LYS A 5 1.43 -21.76 -1.92
N GLU A 6 0.33 -21.02 -2.02
CA GLU A 6 0.30 -19.80 -2.82
C GLU A 6 1.43 -18.91 -2.34
N GLU A 7 2.27 -18.49 -3.23
CA GLU A 7 3.42 -17.65 -2.91
C GLU A 7 2.85 -16.26 -2.58
N LYS A 8 3.07 -15.83 -1.36
CA LYS A 8 2.58 -14.55 -0.83
C LYS A 8 3.11 -13.39 -1.66
N SER A 9 2.25 -12.45 -2.01
CA SER A 9 2.66 -11.29 -2.78
C SER A 9 3.35 -10.22 -1.90
N ILE A 10 4.05 -9.29 -2.55
CA ILE A 10 4.69 -8.14 -1.87
C ILE A 10 3.61 -7.28 -1.23
N GLU A 11 2.52 -7.03 -1.96
CA GLU A 11 1.36 -6.26 -1.53
C GLU A 11 0.73 -6.86 -0.27
N GLU A 12 0.53 -8.16 -0.26
CA GLU A 12 0.00 -8.90 0.89
C GLU A 12 0.92 -8.76 2.11
N ALA A 13 2.22 -8.97 1.94
CA ALA A 13 3.20 -8.83 3.00
C ALA A 13 3.21 -7.41 3.60
N LEU A 14 3.12 -6.38 2.75
CA LEU A 14 3.11 -4.98 3.18
C LEU A 14 1.82 -4.60 3.91
N ILE A 15 0.66 -5.10 3.46
CA ILE A 15 -0.63 -4.87 4.13
C ILE A 15 -0.59 -5.51 5.52
N GLU A 16 -0.14 -6.76 5.65
CA GLU A 16 -0.05 -7.42 6.95
C GLU A 16 0.90 -6.73 7.92
N VAL A 17 2.10 -6.35 7.45
CA VAL A 17 3.05 -5.59 8.27
C VAL A 17 2.42 -4.26 8.66
N GLY A 18 1.78 -3.56 7.72
CA GLY A 18 1.08 -2.31 7.97
C GLY A 18 -0.05 -2.45 9.01
N LEU A 19 -0.84 -3.52 8.95
CA LEU A 19 -1.89 -3.80 9.94
C LEU A 19 -1.32 -3.98 11.35
N ARG A 20 -0.20 -4.72 11.49
CA ARG A 20 0.43 -4.88 12.80
C ARG A 20 0.96 -3.56 13.37
N ILE A 21 1.60 -2.75 12.52
CA ILE A 21 2.11 -1.42 12.89
C ILE A 21 0.94 -0.50 13.28
N ALA A 22 -0.10 -0.41 12.46
CA ALA A 22 -1.27 0.42 12.71
C ALA A 22 -1.99 0.05 14.02
N LYS A 23 -2.14 -1.26 14.31
CA LYS A 23 -2.76 -1.74 15.56
C LYS A 23 -1.97 -1.38 16.81
N ARG A 24 -0.65 -1.24 16.70
CA ARG A 24 0.20 -0.73 17.80
C ARG A 24 0.09 0.79 17.97
N GLY A 25 -0.52 1.48 17.03
CA GLY A 25 -0.60 2.93 17.04
C GLY A 25 0.63 3.63 16.51
N GLU A 26 1.43 2.90 15.75
CA GLU A 26 2.67 3.40 15.14
C GLU A 26 2.43 3.77 13.67
N GLY A 27 3.35 4.55 13.11
CA GLY A 27 3.32 4.96 11.72
C GLY A 27 4.49 4.40 10.93
N ALA A 28 4.28 4.16 9.62
CA ALA A 28 5.33 3.69 8.72
C ALA A 28 5.11 4.21 7.30
N LEU A 29 6.19 4.19 6.51
CA LEU A 29 6.16 4.52 5.09
C LEU A 29 6.99 3.51 4.31
N PHE A 30 6.34 2.81 3.37
CA PHE A 30 6.99 1.90 2.44
C PHE A 30 6.88 2.44 1.03
N VAL A 31 7.97 2.38 0.27
CA VAL A 31 8.00 2.70 -1.16
C VAL A 31 8.48 1.48 -1.92
N VAL A 32 7.60 0.89 -2.72
CA VAL A 32 7.96 -0.18 -3.66
C VAL A 32 8.26 0.47 -5.00
N GLY A 33 9.50 0.39 -5.44
CA GLY A 33 10.03 1.00 -6.63
C GLY A 33 11.22 1.92 -6.37
N GLU A 34 11.30 3.03 -7.09
CA GLU A 34 12.44 3.94 -7.06
C GLU A 34 12.08 5.25 -6.36
N ALA A 35 12.97 5.76 -5.51
CA ALA A 35 12.83 7.07 -4.90
C ALA A 35 14.21 7.73 -4.72
N GLU A 36 14.25 9.05 -4.85
CA GLU A 36 15.40 9.84 -4.40
C GLU A 36 15.28 10.03 -2.89
N TYR A 37 16.31 9.65 -2.15
CA TYR A 37 16.29 9.74 -0.69
C TYR A 37 17.65 10.14 -0.11
N LYS A 38 17.63 10.49 1.16
CA LYS A 38 18.81 10.67 2.02
C LYS A 38 18.68 9.75 3.22
N PRO A 39 19.67 8.88 3.52
CA PRO A 39 19.69 8.09 4.74
C PRO A 39 19.67 8.99 5.98
N LEU A 40 18.88 8.62 6.99
CA LEU A 40 18.84 9.23 8.32
C LEU A 40 19.63 8.38 9.33
N VAL A 41 19.85 7.10 9.01
CA VAL A 41 20.56 6.13 9.82
C VAL A 41 21.56 5.36 8.97
N ASP A 42 22.54 4.73 9.61
CA ASP A 42 23.50 3.86 8.93
C ASP A 42 22.79 2.62 8.37
N GLN A 43 23.13 2.25 7.14
CA GLN A 43 22.53 1.14 6.39
C GLN A 43 23.23 -0.18 6.68
N ASN A 44 23.23 -0.63 7.95
CA ASN A 44 23.97 -1.83 8.41
C ASN A 44 23.23 -3.15 8.17
N VAL A 45 21.92 -3.11 7.88
CA VAL A 45 21.15 -4.31 7.56
C VAL A 45 21.25 -4.59 6.06
N PRO A 46 21.76 -5.78 5.68
CA PRO A 46 21.86 -6.13 4.26
C PRO A 46 20.47 -6.25 3.61
N PRO A 47 20.38 -6.08 2.27
CA PRO A 47 19.13 -6.29 1.55
C PRO A 47 18.56 -7.70 1.77
N PHE A 48 17.22 -7.80 1.92
CA PHE A 48 16.52 -9.07 2.11
C PHE A 48 15.13 -9.04 1.45
N ARG A 49 14.60 -10.21 1.09
CA ARG A 49 13.23 -10.33 0.58
C ARG A 49 12.23 -10.09 1.71
N VAL A 50 11.31 -9.14 1.52
CA VAL A 50 10.35 -8.71 2.54
C VAL A 50 9.35 -9.80 2.93
N ILE A 51 9.02 -10.68 1.98
CA ILE A 51 8.10 -11.80 2.22
C ILE A 51 8.70 -12.87 3.13
N ASP A 52 10.03 -13.03 3.11
CA ASP A 52 10.74 -14.03 3.91
C ASP A 52 11.00 -13.55 5.35
N ASN A 53 11.10 -12.23 5.54
CA ASN A 53 11.45 -11.62 6.83
C ASN A 53 10.48 -10.48 7.24
N PRO A 54 9.18 -10.74 7.38
CA PRO A 54 8.19 -9.69 7.67
C PRO A 54 8.37 -9.05 9.06
N LYS A 55 8.94 -9.76 10.04
CA LYS A 55 9.24 -9.21 11.36
C LYS A 55 10.41 -8.23 11.32
N LEU A 56 11.45 -8.53 10.53
CA LEU A 56 12.57 -7.62 10.34
C LEU A 56 12.11 -6.36 9.59
N LEU A 57 11.31 -6.53 8.53
CA LEU A 57 10.69 -5.41 7.83
C LEU A 57 9.90 -4.51 8.77
N GLU A 58 9.07 -5.10 9.64
CA GLU A 58 8.29 -4.37 10.64
C GLU A 58 9.20 -3.56 11.57
N SER A 59 10.28 -4.16 12.10
CA SER A 59 11.20 -3.48 13.00
C SER A 59 11.91 -2.30 12.32
N LEU A 60 12.34 -2.45 11.08
CA LEU A 60 12.98 -1.39 10.32
C LEU A 60 11.99 -0.27 9.92
N ALA A 61 10.74 -0.61 9.70
CA ALA A 61 9.70 0.35 9.35
C ALA A 61 9.25 1.26 10.52
N LEU A 62 9.55 0.85 11.76
CA LEU A 62 9.31 1.67 12.95
C LEU A 62 10.41 2.73 13.17
N MET A 63 11.53 2.65 12.46
CA MET A 63 12.54 3.70 12.48
C MET A 63 12.00 4.95 11.77
N ASP A 64 12.52 6.12 12.15
CA ASP A 64 12.15 7.35 11.46
C ASP A 64 12.54 7.31 9.99
N GLY A 65 11.65 7.82 9.12
CA GLY A 65 11.83 7.80 7.67
C GLY A 65 11.01 6.73 6.96
N ALA A 66 11.48 6.33 5.79
CA ALA A 66 10.82 5.36 4.92
C ALA A 66 11.66 4.10 4.73
N VAL A 67 11.02 3.01 4.33
CA VAL A 67 11.65 1.79 3.83
C VAL A 67 11.48 1.74 2.31
N ILE A 68 12.58 1.50 1.59
CA ILE A 68 12.61 1.35 0.14
C ILE A 68 12.71 -0.13 -0.20
N ILE A 69 11.84 -0.58 -1.07
CA ILE A 69 11.74 -1.97 -1.54
C ILE A 69 11.76 -1.93 -3.06
N ASN A 70 12.58 -2.75 -3.69
CA ASN A 70 12.59 -2.83 -5.15
C ASN A 70 11.38 -3.63 -5.68
N LYS A 71 11.21 -3.71 -7.00
CA LYS A 71 10.08 -4.41 -7.63
C LYS A 71 10.12 -5.93 -7.43
N GLU A 72 11.28 -6.47 -7.13
CA GLU A 72 11.49 -7.89 -6.83
C GLU A 72 11.18 -8.22 -5.36
N GLY A 73 10.71 -7.23 -4.58
CA GLY A 73 10.37 -7.42 -3.17
C GLY A 73 11.57 -7.48 -2.23
N VAL A 74 12.71 -6.92 -2.65
CA VAL A 74 13.91 -6.83 -1.80
C VAL A 74 13.95 -5.44 -1.15
N MET A 75 14.05 -5.41 0.19
CA MET A 75 14.36 -4.18 0.92
C MET A 75 15.78 -3.74 0.57
N THR A 76 15.93 -2.50 0.13
CA THR A 76 17.21 -1.93 -0.32
C THR A 76 17.70 -0.78 0.54
N ALA A 77 16.80 -0.08 1.25
CA ALA A 77 17.15 0.95 2.21
C ALA A 77 16.04 1.12 3.26
N TYR A 78 16.39 1.62 4.43
CA TYR A 78 15.48 1.87 5.54
C TYR A 78 15.90 3.14 6.30
N GLY A 79 14.99 3.70 7.09
CA GLY A 79 15.27 4.93 7.83
C GLY A 79 15.75 6.04 6.90
N VAL A 80 15.04 6.27 5.78
CA VAL A 80 15.44 7.24 4.78
C VAL A 80 14.43 8.36 4.65
N MET A 81 14.91 9.58 4.46
CA MET A 81 14.09 10.73 4.13
C MET A 81 13.91 10.82 2.61
N ILE A 82 12.67 10.70 2.15
CA ILE A 82 12.33 10.87 0.73
C ILE A 82 12.51 12.34 0.35
N LYS A 83 13.24 12.59 -0.73
CA LYS A 83 13.36 13.93 -1.32
C LYS A 83 12.04 14.31 -1.98
N SER A 84 11.26 15.14 -1.31
CA SER A 84 10.01 15.64 -1.86
C SER A 84 10.29 16.85 -2.78
N ARG A 85 9.81 16.77 -4.02
CA ARG A 85 9.87 17.90 -4.97
C ARG A 85 8.70 18.87 -4.77
N ARG A 86 7.73 18.54 -3.94
CA ARG A 86 6.52 19.34 -3.69
C ARG A 86 6.09 19.24 -2.24
N THR A 87 5.78 20.39 -1.66
CA THR A 87 5.12 20.44 -0.36
C THR A 87 3.61 20.43 -0.59
N PHE A 88 2.92 19.52 0.05
CA PHE A 88 1.47 19.44 -0.04
C PHE A 88 0.89 20.15 1.19
N LYS A 89 0.19 21.26 0.97
CA LYS A 89 -0.53 21.98 2.03
C LYS A 89 -1.59 21.05 2.63
N ASN A 90 -1.72 21.05 3.94
CA ASN A 90 -2.64 20.25 4.75
C ASN A 90 -2.28 18.74 4.90
N PHE A 91 -1.05 18.35 4.57
CA PHE A 91 -0.56 17.00 4.83
C PHE A 91 0.66 17.05 5.74
N GLY A 92 0.75 16.13 6.70
CA GLY A 92 1.97 15.93 7.48
C GLY A 92 3.15 15.52 6.60
N THR A 93 4.36 15.56 7.16
CA THR A 93 5.60 15.28 6.43
C THR A 93 5.60 13.90 5.77
N ARG A 94 5.14 12.85 6.49
CA ARG A 94 5.05 11.47 6.01
C ARG A 94 4.07 11.33 4.83
N HIS A 95 2.91 11.98 4.90
CA HIS A 95 1.94 12.00 3.81
C HIS A 95 2.47 12.76 2.58
N SER A 96 3.17 13.87 2.78
CA SER A 96 3.79 14.63 1.69
C SER A 96 4.89 13.83 0.99
N ALA A 97 5.71 13.09 1.76
CA ALA A 97 6.71 12.17 1.23
C ALA A 97 6.07 11.03 0.43
N ALA A 98 5.02 10.41 0.96
CA ALA A 98 4.26 9.36 0.30
C ALA A 98 3.65 9.84 -1.02
N MET A 99 3.02 11.01 -1.03
CA MET A 99 2.45 11.61 -2.23
C MET A 99 3.53 11.85 -3.29
N SER A 100 4.67 12.42 -2.89
CA SER A 100 5.78 12.69 -3.80
C SER A 100 6.36 11.40 -4.41
N ALA A 101 6.60 10.37 -3.60
CA ALA A 101 7.10 9.09 -4.07
C ALA A 101 6.11 8.40 -5.01
N SER A 102 4.80 8.54 -4.76
CA SER A 102 3.75 7.92 -5.58
C SER A 102 3.55 8.56 -6.96
N LEU A 103 4.11 9.76 -7.20
CA LEU A 103 4.07 10.41 -8.53
C LEU A 103 4.92 9.66 -9.57
N VAL A 104 5.94 8.92 -9.14
CA VAL A 104 6.66 8.01 -10.02
C VAL A 104 5.70 6.90 -10.45
N LYS A 105 5.44 6.78 -11.75
CA LYS A 105 4.35 5.93 -12.29
C LYS A 105 4.43 4.46 -11.89
N SER A 106 5.64 3.95 -11.70
CA SER A 106 5.90 2.56 -11.35
C SER A 106 5.82 2.27 -9.86
N ASN A 107 5.77 3.30 -9.00
CA ASN A 107 5.81 3.13 -7.57
C ASN A 107 4.44 2.78 -6.98
N LEU A 108 4.47 1.86 -6.02
CA LEU A 108 3.42 1.64 -5.05
C LEU A 108 3.91 2.19 -3.70
N VAL A 109 3.11 3.00 -3.05
CA VAL A 109 3.47 3.60 -1.77
C VAL A 109 2.43 3.22 -0.72
N VAL A 110 2.89 2.65 0.38
CA VAL A 110 2.04 2.27 1.52
C VAL A 110 2.41 3.15 2.70
N ILE A 111 1.44 3.90 3.20
CA ILE A 111 1.57 4.73 4.39
C ILE A 111 0.67 4.20 5.49
N VAL A 112 1.24 4.01 6.68
CA VAL A 112 0.54 3.65 7.91
C VAL A 112 0.44 4.89 8.77
N SER A 113 -0.77 5.28 9.13
CA SER A 113 -1.04 6.44 9.97
C SER A 113 -1.13 6.03 11.42
N GLU A 114 -0.35 6.69 12.27
CA GLU A 114 -0.40 6.54 13.73
C GLU A 114 -1.65 7.19 14.34
N GLU A 115 -2.20 8.24 13.68
CA GLU A 115 -3.32 9.02 14.21
C GLU A 115 -4.65 8.27 14.11
N ASP A 116 -5.00 7.80 12.89
CA ASP A 116 -6.30 7.21 12.61
C ASP A 116 -6.25 5.69 12.36
N LYS A 117 -5.08 5.06 12.59
CA LYS A 117 -4.85 3.61 12.45
C LYS A 117 -5.24 3.06 11.08
N LYS A 118 -5.06 3.86 10.04
CA LYS A 118 -5.40 3.50 8.67
C LYS A 118 -4.15 3.29 7.83
N ILE A 119 -4.22 2.30 6.96
CA ILE A 119 -3.24 2.08 5.91
C ILE A 119 -3.78 2.71 4.64
N ARG A 120 -2.99 3.56 4.02
CA ARG A 120 -3.32 4.20 2.74
C ARG A 120 -2.33 3.77 1.69
N ILE A 121 -2.85 3.35 0.56
CA ILE A 121 -2.04 2.88 -0.55
C ILE A 121 -2.20 3.86 -1.70
N MET A 122 -1.05 4.34 -2.19
CA MET A 122 -0.99 5.39 -3.18
C MET A 122 -0.25 4.92 -4.43
N LYS A 123 -0.74 5.31 -5.59
CA LYS A 123 -0.15 5.03 -6.90
C LYS A 123 -0.46 6.19 -7.85
N LYS A 124 0.52 6.59 -8.66
CA LYS A 124 0.37 7.67 -9.65
C LYS A 124 -0.17 8.98 -9.03
N GLY A 125 0.28 9.33 -7.82
CA GLY A 125 -0.14 10.52 -7.09
C GLY A 125 -1.59 10.49 -6.60
N LYS A 126 -2.22 9.32 -6.50
CA LYS A 126 -3.61 9.16 -6.02
C LYS A 126 -3.68 8.05 -4.98
N MET A 127 -4.57 8.21 -4.01
CA MET A 127 -4.94 7.13 -3.12
C MET A 127 -5.80 6.12 -3.89
N VAL A 128 -5.35 4.87 -3.91
CA VAL A 128 -6.04 3.78 -4.60
C VAL A 128 -6.80 2.87 -3.65
N MET A 129 -6.33 2.77 -2.40
CA MET A 129 -6.96 1.95 -1.38
C MET A 129 -6.71 2.53 0.01
N GLN A 130 -7.68 2.34 0.90
CA GLN A 130 -7.55 2.61 2.33
C GLN A 130 -8.05 1.42 3.11
N ILE A 131 -7.34 1.03 4.15
CA ILE A 131 -7.67 -0.08 5.04
C ILE A 131 -7.74 0.46 6.46
N ASP A 132 -8.82 0.19 7.17
CA ASP A 132 -9.00 0.52 8.57
C ASP A 132 -8.53 -0.67 9.43
N ALA A 133 -7.41 -0.50 10.12
CA ALA A 133 -6.81 -1.57 10.91
C ALA A 133 -7.62 -1.95 12.16
N LEU A 134 -8.54 -1.11 12.60
CA LEU A 134 -9.40 -1.37 13.76
C LEU A 134 -10.70 -2.10 13.39
N GLN A 135 -11.00 -2.23 12.10
CA GLN A 135 -12.18 -2.95 11.65
C GLN A 135 -12.07 -4.44 12.01
N LYS A 136 -13.16 -4.97 12.55
CA LYS A 136 -13.25 -6.41 12.89
C LYS A 136 -13.04 -7.27 11.64
N ASN A 137 -12.24 -8.30 11.76
CA ASN A 137 -11.92 -9.26 10.68
C ASN A 137 -11.25 -8.63 9.45
N VAL A 138 -10.55 -7.50 9.61
CA VAL A 138 -9.83 -6.86 8.50
C VAL A 138 -8.74 -7.76 7.92
N GLU A 139 -8.19 -8.67 8.71
CA GLU A 139 -7.19 -9.67 8.28
C GLU A 139 -7.72 -10.60 7.19
N ASP A 140 -9.01 -10.95 7.24
CA ASP A 140 -9.64 -11.80 6.23
C ASP A 140 -9.71 -11.12 4.85
N SER A 141 -9.51 -9.81 4.82
CA SER A 141 -9.54 -9.00 3.59
C SER A 141 -8.17 -8.82 2.94
N VAL A 142 -7.08 -9.25 3.59
CA VAL A 142 -5.70 -8.91 3.18
C VAL A 142 -5.38 -9.49 1.81
N SER A 143 -5.63 -10.78 1.59
CA SER A 143 -5.35 -11.44 0.31
C SER A 143 -6.16 -10.81 -0.83
N ALA A 144 -7.46 -10.64 -0.65
CA ALA A 144 -8.32 -10.00 -1.65
C ALA A 144 -7.94 -8.54 -1.93
N ALA A 145 -7.47 -7.80 -0.92
CA ALA A 145 -6.96 -6.44 -1.09
C ALA A 145 -5.65 -6.45 -1.90
N ALA A 146 -4.76 -7.42 -1.66
CA ALA A 146 -3.52 -7.59 -2.41
C ALA A 146 -3.79 -7.92 -3.88
N ASP A 147 -4.70 -8.85 -4.18
CA ASP A 147 -5.12 -9.20 -5.55
C ASP A 147 -5.62 -7.97 -6.32
N VAL A 148 -6.41 -7.13 -5.65
CA VAL A 148 -6.87 -5.86 -6.24
C VAL A 148 -5.70 -4.95 -6.57
N LEU A 149 -4.70 -4.83 -5.69
CA LEU A 149 -3.54 -3.97 -5.92
C LEU A 149 -2.65 -4.46 -7.06
N GLU A 150 -2.43 -5.76 -7.16
CA GLU A 150 -1.69 -6.38 -8.26
C GLU A 150 -2.36 -6.11 -9.61
N SER A 151 -3.68 -6.29 -9.68
CA SER A 151 -4.44 -6.02 -10.89
C SER A 151 -4.44 -4.53 -11.28
N VAL A 152 -4.45 -3.61 -10.30
CA VAL A 152 -4.21 -2.17 -10.53
C VAL A 152 -2.78 -1.92 -11.05
N GLY A 153 -1.81 -2.74 -10.61
CA GLY A 153 -0.43 -2.72 -11.07
C GLY A 153 -0.27 -3.06 -12.54
N ALA A 154 -1.00 -4.05 -13.00
CA ALA A 154 -0.96 -4.55 -14.39
C ALA A 154 -1.61 -3.62 -15.43
N GLY A 155 -2.08 -2.44 -15.04
CA GLY A 155 -2.68 -1.48 -15.98
C GLY A 155 -4.17 -1.71 -16.28
N THR A 156 -4.79 -2.69 -15.65
CA THR A 156 -6.17 -3.12 -15.91
C THR A 156 -7.22 -2.40 -15.05
N LEU A 157 -6.95 -1.15 -14.63
CA LEU A 157 -7.92 -0.33 -13.87
C LEU A 157 -9.32 -0.27 -14.52
N GLY A 158 -9.39 -0.47 -15.84
CA GLY A 158 -10.65 -0.59 -16.57
C GLY A 158 -11.37 -1.92 -16.33
N ALA A 159 -10.62 -3.01 -16.14
CA ALA A 159 -11.17 -4.35 -15.99
C ALA A 159 -11.60 -4.65 -14.54
N ILE A 160 -10.89 -4.08 -13.53
CA ILE A 160 -11.26 -4.26 -12.12
C ILE A 160 -12.57 -3.53 -11.81
N GLY A 161 -12.79 -2.35 -12.39
CA GLY A 161 -14.08 -1.66 -12.28
C GLY A 161 -15.24 -2.55 -12.74
N THR A 162 -15.01 -3.42 -13.73
CA THR A 162 -16.03 -4.36 -14.23
C THR A 162 -16.05 -5.69 -13.50
N ALA A 163 -14.91 -6.22 -13.07
CA ALA A 163 -14.84 -7.49 -12.34
C ALA A 163 -15.34 -7.36 -10.88
N LEU A 164 -15.05 -6.25 -10.21
CA LEU A 164 -15.62 -5.91 -8.89
C LEU A 164 -17.10 -5.45 -8.98
N LEU A 165 -17.58 -5.12 -10.17
CA LEU A 165 -18.98 -4.76 -10.41
C LEU A 165 -19.79 -5.90 -11.02
N ALA A 166 -19.17 -7.01 -11.42
CA ALA A 166 -19.85 -8.11 -12.11
C ALA A 166 -20.80 -8.93 -11.24
N PRO A 167 -20.68 -9.00 -9.91
CA PRO A 167 -21.84 -9.22 -9.08
C PRO A 167 -22.16 -7.95 -8.30
N ALA A 168 -22.96 -7.07 -8.86
CA ALA A 168 -23.50 -5.90 -8.16
C ALA A 168 -24.29 -6.26 -6.86
N VAL A 169 -24.24 -7.49 -6.42
CA VAL A 169 -24.89 -8.05 -5.24
C VAL A 169 -23.92 -8.84 -4.36
N GLY A 170 -22.69 -9.04 -4.79
CA GLY A 170 -21.71 -9.86 -4.10
C GLY A 170 -20.36 -9.17 -3.92
N LEU A 171 -20.29 -7.85 -3.92
CA LEU A 171 -19.23 -7.14 -3.23
C LEU A 171 -19.36 -7.58 -1.77
N ALA A 172 -18.73 -8.69 -1.44
CA ALA A 172 -18.35 -8.97 -0.08
C ALA A 172 -17.59 -7.72 0.32
N LEU A 173 -18.26 -6.86 1.08
CA LEU A 173 -17.66 -5.66 1.64
C LEU A 173 -16.45 -6.18 2.39
N LEU A 174 -15.27 -6.04 1.77
CA LEU A 174 -14.04 -6.46 2.41
C LEU A 174 -13.96 -5.67 3.72
N PRO A 175 -14.00 -6.31 4.88
CA PRO A 175 -14.04 -5.63 6.15
C PRO A 175 -12.91 -4.59 6.23
N GLY A 176 -13.27 -3.33 6.48
CA GLY A 176 -12.30 -2.24 6.63
C GLY A 176 -11.59 -1.75 5.36
N VAL A 177 -11.90 -2.27 4.17
CA VAL A 177 -11.21 -1.89 2.93
C VAL A 177 -12.08 -0.99 2.06
N VAL A 178 -11.55 0.18 1.70
CA VAL A 178 -12.16 1.13 0.75
C VAL A 178 -11.25 1.26 -0.46
N ILE A 179 -11.78 0.95 -1.66
CA ILE A 179 -11.07 1.06 -2.92
C ILE A 179 -11.51 2.34 -3.62
N PHE A 180 -10.56 3.23 -3.92
CA PHE A 180 -10.81 4.49 -4.60
C PHE A 180 -10.71 4.31 -6.11
N GLY A 181 -11.62 4.95 -6.84
CA GLY A 181 -11.68 4.87 -8.31
C GLY A 181 -12.87 4.09 -8.85
N SER A 182 -13.44 3.15 -8.09
CA SER A 182 -14.68 2.45 -8.47
C SER A 182 -15.90 3.40 -8.54
N ALA A 183 -16.02 4.33 -7.59
CA ALA A 183 -17.10 5.32 -7.55
C ALA A 183 -17.08 6.28 -8.75
N TYR A 184 -15.88 6.67 -9.22
CA TYR A 184 -15.76 7.55 -10.40
C TYR A 184 -16.25 6.87 -11.68
N TYR A 185 -15.99 5.57 -11.83
CA TYR A 185 -16.48 4.81 -12.99
C TYR A 185 -17.96 4.53 -12.92
N LEU A 186 -18.52 4.27 -11.73
CA LEU A 186 -19.98 4.13 -11.52
C LEU A 186 -20.73 5.39 -11.93
N THR A 187 -20.30 6.55 -11.48
CA THR A 187 -20.94 7.83 -11.85
C THR A 187 -20.82 8.14 -13.33
N LYS A 188 -19.69 7.76 -13.97
CA LYS A 188 -19.49 7.96 -15.41
C LYS A 188 -20.33 6.99 -16.25
N LEU A 189 -20.51 5.75 -15.79
CA LEU A 189 -21.37 4.74 -16.43
C LEU A 189 -22.86 5.13 -16.33
N LEU A 190 -23.29 5.60 -15.17
CA LEU A 190 -24.67 6.06 -14.95
C LEU A 190 -25.00 7.33 -15.73
N ARG A 191 -24.02 8.25 -15.92
CA ARG A 191 -24.19 9.44 -16.76
C ARG A 191 -24.23 9.13 -18.27
N ARG A 192 -23.72 7.99 -18.71
CA ARG A 192 -23.73 7.59 -20.13
C ARG A 192 -25.06 6.93 -20.56
N LYS A 193 -25.95 6.62 -19.61
CA LYS A 193 -27.28 6.03 -19.85
C LYS A 193 -28.42 7.05 -19.76
N LYS A 194 -28.12 8.32 -19.68
CA LYS A 194 -29.02 9.44 -19.88
C LYS A 194 -28.59 10.20 -21.16
#